data_660cef901fdbab1b1b8646375d4981f4
#
_entry.id   660cef901fdbab1b1b8646375d4981f4
#
_cell.length_a   1.000
_cell.length_b   1.000
_cell.length_c   1.000
_cell.angle_alpha   90.00
_cell.angle_beta   90.00
_cell.angle_gamma   90.00
#
_symmetry.space_group_name_H-M   'P 1'
#
loop_
_entity.id
_entity.type
_entity.pdbx_description
1 polymer ?
#
loop_
_entity_poly.entity_id
_entity_poly.type
_entity_poly.pdbx_seq_one_letter_code
_entity_poly.pdbx_strand_id
1 'polypeptide(L)'
;MDYKMLRVILTSISIYRVFPTKPRIDLGTITDGFTGITRVLDPTILTRAVKELILTRPRKANLKFIILESASPLASKSTISSILDVMAYWDSPLSALYMLRMVPLTLKGVLFTVWFLGMMILLLPAFVVIKTIKGWSTRLPLGKLSVVYDQAGKARIVAMTNYFIQVVLRPVHQLLFDLLSRIPQDGTFDQHKPLRDLVKTESTEWFYCYDLSAATDRLPIDVQAQVLNIIEPGLGYKWSNLLDIEWLFKRNYFKYSVGQPMGALSSWASLAFTHHCIVRYAAIQEGIYHFRDYCVLGDDIVIRHKLVAERYLRLMDSLGVSINLSPPSKKYAKEYEWRISRFMVLYRTQGCDIPLE
;
A
#
# COMPACT_ATOMS: atom_id res chain seq x y z
N MET A 1 0.70 37.06 11.64
CA MET A 1 2.07 36.55 11.90
C MET A 1 2.83 36.61 10.57
N ASP A 2 4.01 37.28 10.51
CA ASP A 2 4.78 37.40 9.28
C ASP A 2 5.19 36.01 8.74
N TYR A 3 5.06 35.80 7.43
CA TYR A 3 5.44 34.57 6.74
C TYR A 3 6.89 34.16 7.03
N LYS A 4 7.81 35.13 7.08
CA LYS A 4 9.22 34.89 7.40
C LYS A 4 9.38 34.32 8.80
N MET A 5 8.67 34.88 9.78
CA MET A 5 8.69 34.43 11.17
C MET A 5 8.12 33.00 11.32
N LEU A 6 7.00 32.73 10.65
CA LEU A 6 6.42 31.36 10.60
C LEU A 6 7.41 30.35 10.01
N ARG A 7 8.08 30.70 8.93
CA ARG A 7 9.09 29.84 8.29
C ARG A 7 10.27 29.55 9.22
N VAL A 8 10.77 30.55 9.94
CA VAL A 8 11.86 30.39 10.92
C VAL A 8 11.42 29.45 12.03
N ILE A 9 10.22 29.64 12.61
CA ILE A 9 9.69 28.80 13.69
C ILE A 9 9.56 27.34 13.18
N LEU A 10 8.95 27.12 12.04
CA LEU A 10 8.77 25.77 11.49
C LEU A 10 10.11 25.09 11.16
N THR A 11 11.08 25.84 10.65
CA THR A 11 12.43 25.33 10.39
C THR A 11 13.12 24.95 11.70
N SER A 12 13.05 25.80 12.71
CA SER A 12 13.64 25.54 14.04
C SER A 12 13.02 24.31 14.71
N ILE A 13 11.71 24.16 14.65
CA ILE A 13 10.99 22.98 15.20
C ILE A 13 11.35 21.71 14.41
N SER A 14 11.65 21.84 13.11
CA SER A 14 11.96 20.71 12.25
C SER A 14 13.43 20.28 12.28
N ILE A 15 14.32 21.02 12.94
CA ILE A 15 15.77 20.78 12.94
C ILE A 15 16.14 19.41 13.52
N TYR A 16 15.33 18.87 14.44
CA TYR A 16 15.53 17.52 15.01
C TYR A 16 15.53 16.41 13.95
N ARG A 17 14.94 16.65 12.76
CA ARG A 17 14.88 15.67 11.67
C ARG A 17 16.25 15.43 11.01
N VAL A 18 17.18 16.36 11.20
CA VAL A 18 18.53 16.28 10.61
C VAL A 18 19.50 15.51 11.51
N PHE A 19 19.16 15.34 12.81
CA PHE A 19 20.04 14.63 13.72
C PHE A 19 20.03 13.13 13.46
N PRO A 20 21.20 12.49 13.28
CA PRO A 20 21.29 11.05 13.12
C PRO A 20 20.90 10.36 14.43
N THR A 21 19.82 9.62 14.41
CA THR A 21 19.39 8.79 15.53
C THR A 21 19.41 7.32 15.09
N LYS A 22 19.66 6.41 16.03
CA LYS A 22 19.54 4.96 15.76
C LYS A 22 18.09 4.54 16.01
N PRO A 23 17.27 4.38 14.96
CA PRO A 23 15.88 4.01 15.15
C PRO A 23 15.76 2.57 15.64
N ARG A 24 14.76 2.32 16.46
CA ARG A 24 14.38 0.96 16.85
C ARG A 24 13.70 0.29 15.67
N ILE A 25 14.18 -0.88 15.29
CA ILE A 25 13.54 -1.72 14.29
C ILE A 25 12.48 -2.53 15.01
N ASP A 26 11.23 -2.36 14.64
CA ASP A 26 10.10 -3.11 15.17
C ASP A 26 9.48 -3.95 14.06
N LEU A 27 9.52 -5.28 14.23
CA LEU A 27 8.88 -6.25 13.34
C LEU A 27 7.44 -6.56 13.77
N GLY A 28 7.00 -6.09 14.93
CA GLY A 28 5.68 -6.36 15.48
C GLY A 28 4.56 -5.97 14.52
N THR A 29 4.69 -4.84 13.79
CA THR A 29 3.68 -4.43 12.80
C THR A 29 3.43 -5.50 11.73
N ILE A 30 4.47 -6.28 11.37
CA ILE A 30 4.40 -7.35 10.36
C ILE A 30 3.96 -8.69 10.99
N THR A 31 4.53 -9.02 12.18
CA THR A 31 4.41 -10.37 12.77
C THR A 31 3.26 -10.53 13.74
N ASP A 32 2.82 -9.43 14.38
CA ASP A 32 1.77 -9.51 15.39
C ASP A 32 0.44 -9.94 14.75
N GLY A 33 -0.28 -10.78 15.48
CA GLY A 33 -1.56 -11.31 15.05
C GLY A 33 -2.59 -10.22 14.79
N PHE A 34 -3.70 -10.63 14.21
CA PHE A 34 -4.84 -9.77 13.96
C PHE A 34 -5.48 -9.34 15.29
N THR A 35 -5.74 -8.04 15.44
CA THR A 35 -6.28 -7.42 16.67
C THR A 35 -7.70 -6.90 16.52
N GLY A 36 -8.27 -6.94 15.31
CA GLY A 36 -9.62 -6.46 15.03
C GLY A 36 -10.71 -7.51 15.32
N ILE A 37 -11.92 -7.18 14.93
CA ILE A 37 -13.11 -8.04 15.06
C ILE A 37 -13.30 -8.88 13.79
N THR A 38 -13.11 -8.27 12.61
CA THR A 38 -13.31 -8.92 11.31
C THR A 38 -12.19 -8.62 10.32
N ARG A 39 -11.84 -9.61 9.52
CA ARG A 39 -10.87 -9.47 8.41
C ARG A 39 -11.54 -9.21 7.07
N VAL A 40 -12.86 -9.23 7.01
CA VAL A 40 -13.67 -9.09 5.79
C VAL A 40 -14.83 -8.15 6.04
N LEU A 41 -15.30 -7.50 4.99
CA LEU A 41 -16.46 -6.61 5.01
C LEU A 41 -17.67 -7.30 4.41
N ASP A 42 -18.89 -6.78 4.73
CA ASP A 42 -20.11 -7.27 4.10
C ASP A 42 -20.00 -7.17 2.56
N PRO A 43 -20.13 -8.29 1.84
CA PRO A 43 -19.90 -8.31 0.40
C PRO A 43 -20.88 -7.44 -0.40
N THR A 44 -22.11 -7.27 0.11
CA THR A 44 -23.16 -6.51 -0.58
C THR A 44 -22.84 -5.03 -0.55
N ILE A 45 -22.53 -4.50 0.64
CA ILE A 45 -22.19 -3.09 0.84
C ILE A 45 -20.87 -2.78 0.15
N LEU A 46 -19.86 -3.69 0.29
CA LEU A 46 -18.56 -3.51 -0.34
C LEU A 46 -18.66 -3.51 -1.88
N THR A 47 -19.46 -4.41 -2.45
CA THR A 47 -19.70 -4.43 -3.90
C THR A 47 -20.30 -3.12 -4.39
N ARG A 48 -21.25 -2.55 -3.63
CA ARG A 48 -21.81 -1.23 -3.94
C ARG A 48 -20.76 -0.13 -3.85
N ALA A 49 -19.98 -0.11 -2.78
CA ALA A 49 -18.90 0.87 -2.59
C ALA A 49 -17.88 0.85 -3.74
N VAL A 50 -17.44 -0.35 -4.15
CA VAL A 50 -16.54 -0.52 -5.30
C VAL A 50 -17.19 -0.05 -6.60
N LYS A 51 -18.47 -0.40 -6.86
CA LYS A 51 -19.20 0.03 -8.06
C LYS A 51 -19.40 1.55 -8.14
N GLU A 52 -19.57 2.22 -7.01
CA GLU A 52 -19.66 3.69 -6.98
C GLU A 52 -18.35 4.39 -7.40
N LEU A 53 -17.21 3.72 -7.21
CA LEU A 53 -15.90 4.24 -7.61
C LEU A 53 -15.52 3.87 -9.05
N ILE A 54 -16.01 2.72 -9.55
CA ILE A 54 -15.70 2.25 -10.90
C ILE A 54 -16.81 2.68 -11.87
N LEU A 55 -16.72 3.91 -12.36
CA LEU A 55 -17.69 4.46 -13.31
C LEU A 55 -17.56 3.88 -14.72
N THR A 56 -16.36 3.44 -15.10
CA THR A 56 -16.06 2.86 -16.42
C THR A 56 -15.12 1.68 -16.26
N ARG A 57 -15.22 0.71 -17.19
CA ARG A 57 -14.32 -0.46 -17.14
C ARG A 57 -12.85 -0.03 -17.19
N PRO A 58 -12.03 -0.55 -16.28
CA PRO A 58 -10.60 -0.26 -16.29
C PRO A 58 -9.94 -0.84 -17.57
N ARG A 59 -8.83 -0.23 -17.97
CA ARG A 59 -8.06 -0.72 -19.10
C ARG A 59 -7.39 -2.04 -18.74
N LYS A 60 -7.50 -3.05 -19.61
CA LYS A 60 -6.76 -4.29 -19.42
C LYS A 60 -5.26 -4.02 -19.52
N ALA A 61 -4.56 -4.31 -18.45
CA ALA A 61 -3.11 -4.20 -18.43
C ALA A 61 -2.46 -5.48 -18.99
N ASN A 62 -1.39 -5.30 -19.75
CA ASN A 62 -0.66 -6.39 -20.36
C ASN A 62 0.56 -6.79 -19.54
N LEU A 63 0.89 -8.09 -19.54
CA LEU A 63 2.16 -8.57 -19.01
C LEU A 63 3.31 -7.98 -19.83
N LYS A 64 4.26 -7.32 -19.14
CA LYS A 64 5.48 -6.78 -19.74
C LYS A 64 6.64 -7.02 -18.78
N PHE A 65 7.78 -7.42 -19.32
CA PHE A 65 9.02 -7.39 -18.57
C PHE A 65 9.35 -5.96 -18.13
N ILE A 66 9.91 -5.82 -16.95
CA ILE A 66 10.24 -4.54 -16.34
C ILE A 66 11.75 -4.48 -16.13
N ILE A 67 12.34 -3.33 -16.40
CA ILE A 67 13.69 -3.04 -15.93
C ILE A 67 13.57 -2.51 -14.51
N LEU A 68 14.08 -3.27 -13.54
CA LEU A 68 14.09 -2.91 -12.13
C LEU A 68 15.54 -2.68 -11.70
N GLU A 69 15.86 -1.45 -11.36
CA GLU A 69 17.17 -1.08 -10.79
C GLU A 69 17.20 -1.32 -9.26
N SER A 70 16.03 -1.53 -8.66
CA SER A 70 15.92 -1.89 -7.24
C SER A 70 16.52 -3.26 -6.94
N ALA A 71 16.91 -3.47 -5.70
CA ALA A 71 17.45 -4.76 -5.25
C ALA A 71 16.41 -5.88 -5.29
N SER A 72 16.86 -7.10 -5.58
CA SER A 72 16.11 -8.35 -5.34
C SER A 72 16.60 -9.03 -4.07
N PRO A 73 15.92 -10.08 -3.58
CA PRO A 73 16.37 -10.84 -2.42
C PRO A 73 17.80 -11.40 -2.54
N LEU A 74 18.22 -11.72 -3.77
CA LEU A 74 19.49 -12.40 -4.05
C LEU A 74 20.60 -11.48 -4.59
N ALA A 75 20.25 -10.27 -5.08
CA ALA A 75 21.23 -9.35 -5.64
C ALA A 75 20.84 -7.87 -5.54
N SER A 76 21.81 -6.99 -5.78
CA SER A 76 21.64 -5.53 -5.66
C SER A 76 20.82 -4.91 -6.80
N LYS A 77 20.69 -5.58 -7.96
CA LYS A 77 19.88 -5.13 -9.09
C LYS A 77 18.98 -6.27 -9.58
N SER A 78 17.68 -6.12 -9.46
CA SER A 78 16.70 -7.17 -9.69
C SER A 78 16.71 -7.70 -11.13
N THR A 79 16.79 -6.84 -12.14
CA THR A 79 16.79 -7.27 -13.55
C THR A 79 18.00 -8.16 -13.88
N ILE A 80 19.19 -7.81 -13.39
CA ILE A 80 20.43 -8.56 -13.63
C ILE A 80 20.38 -9.91 -12.88
N SER A 81 19.82 -9.93 -11.70
CA SER A 81 19.73 -11.13 -10.86
C SER A 81 18.53 -12.02 -11.14
N SER A 82 17.69 -11.67 -12.12
CA SER A 82 16.46 -12.40 -12.42
C SER A 82 16.69 -13.91 -12.66
N ILE A 83 17.85 -14.28 -13.21
CA ILE A 83 18.26 -15.70 -13.38
C ILE A 83 18.36 -16.38 -12.02
N LEU A 84 19.00 -15.74 -11.02
CA LEU A 84 19.12 -16.29 -9.66
C LEU A 84 17.75 -16.38 -8.98
N ASP A 85 16.89 -15.40 -9.23
CA ASP A 85 15.54 -15.35 -8.70
C ASP A 85 14.67 -16.53 -9.20
N VAL A 86 14.92 -17.09 -10.40
CA VAL A 86 14.27 -18.32 -10.89
C VAL A 86 14.62 -19.50 -9.98
N MET A 87 15.87 -19.63 -9.56
CA MET A 87 16.31 -20.76 -8.76
C MET A 87 15.64 -20.83 -7.37
N ALA A 88 15.22 -19.68 -6.81
CA ALA A 88 14.53 -19.65 -5.52
C ALA A 88 13.18 -20.40 -5.53
N TYR A 89 12.58 -20.57 -6.71
CA TYR A 89 11.32 -21.31 -6.84
C TYR A 89 11.47 -22.83 -6.68
N TRP A 90 12.68 -23.39 -6.82
CA TRP A 90 12.94 -24.79 -6.49
C TRP A 90 12.79 -25.06 -4.98
N ASP A 91 13.09 -24.08 -4.13
CA ASP A 91 12.85 -24.17 -2.68
C ASP A 91 11.39 -23.85 -2.30
N SER A 92 10.59 -23.34 -3.22
CA SER A 92 9.21 -22.91 -2.99
C SER A 92 8.32 -23.16 -4.22
N PRO A 93 8.09 -24.43 -4.61
CA PRO A 93 7.36 -24.77 -5.85
C PRO A 93 5.89 -24.32 -5.83
N LEU A 94 5.27 -24.25 -4.64
CA LEU A 94 3.92 -23.74 -4.49
C LEU A 94 3.85 -22.25 -4.85
N SER A 95 4.88 -21.47 -4.49
CA SER A 95 4.97 -20.06 -4.86
C SER A 95 5.17 -19.88 -6.36
N ALA A 96 5.87 -20.80 -7.05
CA ALA A 96 5.93 -20.82 -8.51
C ALA A 96 4.53 -21.00 -9.12
N LEU A 97 3.74 -21.93 -8.58
CA LEU A 97 2.36 -22.15 -9.03
C LEU A 97 1.49 -20.90 -8.82
N TYR A 98 1.58 -20.24 -7.67
CA TYR A 98 0.84 -19.00 -7.43
C TYR A 98 1.27 -17.87 -8.35
N MET A 99 2.58 -17.76 -8.64
CA MET A 99 3.09 -16.79 -9.61
C MET A 99 2.55 -17.06 -11.01
N LEU A 100 2.57 -18.31 -11.47
CA LEU A 100 2.04 -18.69 -12.78
C LEU A 100 0.52 -18.49 -12.91
N ARG A 101 -0.24 -18.66 -11.83
CA ARG A 101 -1.69 -18.36 -11.81
C ARG A 101 -2.01 -16.89 -12.01
N MET A 102 -1.08 -15.98 -11.74
CA MET A 102 -1.23 -14.54 -12.03
C MET A 102 -0.98 -14.21 -13.49
N VAL A 103 -0.31 -15.08 -14.25
CA VAL A 103 -0.01 -14.84 -15.65
C VAL A 103 -1.30 -14.92 -16.48
N PRO A 104 -1.64 -13.89 -17.29
CA PRO A 104 -2.84 -13.90 -18.10
C PRO A 104 -2.75 -14.94 -19.22
N LEU A 105 -3.87 -15.58 -19.55
CA LEU A 105 -4.00 -16.56 -20.64
C LEU A 105 -3.99 -15.86 -22.03
N THR A 106 -2.88 -15.23 -22.34
CA THR A 106 -2.60 -14.60 -23.64
C THR A 106 -1.37 -15.27 -24.26
N LEU A 107 -1.16 -15.07 -25.55
CA LEU A 107 0.05 -15.59 -26.21
C LEU A 107 1.33 -15.18 -25.47
N LYS A 108 1.43 -13.92 -25.04
CA LYS A 108 2.57 -13.42 -24.25
C LYS A 108 2.69 -14.12 -22.90
N GLY A 109 1.56 -14.40 -22.24
CA GLY A 109 1.54 -15.14 -20.99
C GLY A 109 1.97 -16.59 -21.15
N VAL A 110 1.50 -17.28 -22.20
CA VAL A 110 1.93 -18.63 -22.52
C VAL A 110 3.43 -18.69 -22.82
N LEU A 111 3.94 -17.77 -23.66
CA LEU A 111 5.37 -17.67 -23.94
C LEU A 111 6.20 -17.40 -22.68
N PHE A 112 5.73 -16.52 -21.80
CA PHE A 112 6.36 -16.27 -20.50
C PHE A 112 6.40 -17.54 -19.64
N THR A 113 5.29 -18.28 -19.56
CA THR A 113 5.20 -19.52 -18.77
C THR A 113 6.17 -20.58 -19.30
N VAL A 114 6.18 -20.81 -20.62
CA VAL A 114 7.10 -21.77 -21.26
C VAL A 114 8.56 -21.36 -21.01
N TRP A 115 8.88 -20.09 -21.22
CA TRP A 115 10.21 -19.57 -20.96
C TRP A 115 10.62 -19.73 -19.50
N PHE A 116 9.75 -19.38 -18.53
CA PHE A 116 10.02 -19.50 -17.10
C PHE A 116 10.27 -20.96 -16.68
N LEU A 117 9.42 -21.89 -17.13
CA LEU A 117 9.59 -23.32 -16.84
C LEU A 117 10.86 -23.87 -17.50
N GLY A 118 11.16 -23.46 -18.73
CA GLY A 118 12.41 -23.82 -19.40
C GLY A 118 13.64 -23.31 -18.63
N MET A 119 13.61 -22.09 -18.10
CA MET A 119 14.68 -21.55 -17.26
C MET A 119 14.81 -22.29 -15.92
N MET A 120 13.70 -22.68 -15.29
CA MET A 120 13.75 -23.55 -14.11
C MET A 120 14.50 -24.84 -14.39
N ILE A 121 14.18 -25.54 -15.49
CA ILE A 121 14.84 -26.79 -15.88
C ILE A 121 16.32 -26.55 -16.20
N LEU A 122 16.63 -25.53 -17.01
CA LEU A 122 18.01 -25.20 -17.40
C LEU A 122 18.91 -24.87 -16.20
N LEU A 123 18.36 -24.21 -15.19
CA LEU A 123 19.12 -23.79 -13.99
C LEU A 123 19.13 -24.85 -12.86
N LEU A 124 18.46 -25.99 -13.05
CA LEU A 124 18.45 -27.07 -12.05
C LEU A 124 19.85 -27.56 -11.67
N PRO A 125 20.80 -27.80 -12.60
CA PRO A 125 22.15 -28.18 -12.24
C PRO A 125 22.87 -27.13 -11.37
N ALA A 126 22.74 -25.85 -11.71
CA ALA A 126 23.32 -24.76 -10.93
C ALA A 126 22.70 -24.68 -9.53
N PHE A 127 21.39 -24.87 -9.43
CA PHE A 127 20.71 -24.96 -8.13
C PHE A 127 21.27 -26.09 -7.27
N VAL A 128 21.44 -27.32 -7.83
CA VAL A 128 22.02 -28.47 -7.14
C VAL A 128 23.44 -28.16 -6.64
N VAL A 129 24.28 -27.56 -7.50
CA VAL A 129 25.64 -27.15 -7.10
C VAL A 129 25.62 -26.15 -5.94
N ILE A 130 24.75 -25.16 -5.98
CA ILE A 130 24.61 -24.19 -4.87
C ILE A 130 24.17 -24.91 -3.58
N LYS A 131 23.26 -25.85 -3.66
CA LYS A 131 22.77 -26.63 -2.52
C LYS A 131 23.85 -27.55 -1.94
N THR A 132 24.69 -28.14 -2.76
CA THR A 132 25.80 -28.96 -2.28
C THR A 132 26.88 -28.16 -1.56
N ILE A 133 27.15 -26.91 -2.06
CA ILE A 133 28.13 -26.01 -1.46
C ILE A 133 27.61 -25.36 -0.17
N LYS A 134 26.36 -24.85 -0.18
CA LYS A 134 25.78 -24.11 0.96
C LYS A 134 25.05 -25.00 1.96
N GLY A 135 24.84 -26.27 1.64
CA GLY A 135 24.02 -27.19 2.40
C GLY A 135 22.55 -27.18 1.96
N TRP A 136 21.93 -28.35 1.90
CA TRP A 136 20.57 -28.58 1.46
C TRP A 136 19.52 -27.89 2.36
N SER A 137 19.86 -27.62 3.62
CA SER A 137 19.00 -26.88 4.55
C SER A 137 18.94 -25.37 4.26
N THR A 138 19.89 -24.83 3.50
CA THR A 138 19.91 -23.40 3.14
C THR A 138 18.85 -23.11 2.08
N ARG A 139 17.88 -22.28 2.40
CA ARG A 139 16.80 -21.88 1.47
C ARG A 139 17.19 -20.61 0.71
N LEU A 140 16.90 -20.58 -0.58
CA LEU A 140 17.00 -19.36 -1.38
C LEU A 140 15.72 -18.53 -1.16
N PRO A 141 15.83 -17.27 -0.71
CA PRO A 141 14.65 -16.46 -0.38
C PRO A 141 13.94 -15.95 -1.62
N LEU A 142 12.61 -16.07 -1.66
CA LEU A 142 11.74 -15.37 -2.61
C LEU A 142 11.48 -13.91 -2.21
N GLY A 143 11.57 -13.61 -0.92
CA GLY A 143 11.40 -12.28 -0.36
C GLY A 143 12.44 -11.99 0.72
N LYS A 144 12.87 -10.73 0.83
CA LYS A 144 13.80 -10.27 1.85
C LYS A 144 13.34 -8.94 2.43
N LEU A 145 13.35 -8.81 3.75
CA LEU A 145 13.08 -7.53 4.41
C LEU A 145 14.38 -6.73 4.51
N SER A 146 14.28 -5.44 4.18
CA SER A 146 15.36 -4.47 4.33
C SER A 146 14.88 -3.31 5.16
N VAL A 147 15.80 -2.67 5.87
CA VAL A 147 15.51 -1.46 6.67
C VAL A 147 15.98 -0.25 5.89
N VAL A 148 15.04 0.65 5.64
CA VAL A 148 15.32 1.97 5.08
C VAL A 148 15.20 2.98 6.22
N TYR A 149 16.29 3.69 6.47
CA TYR A 149 16.32 4.75 7.47
C TYR A 149 15.76 6.02 6.88
N ASP A 150 14.74 6.56 7.52
CA ASP A 150 14.08 7.80 7.15
C ASP A 150 14.47 8.93 8.12
N GLN A 151 14.12 10.15 7.76
CA GLN A 151 14.35 11.32 8.61
C GLN A 151 13.66 11.16 9.99
N ALA A 152 14.12 11.93 10.97
CA ALA A 152 13.59 11.93 12.33
C ALA A 152 13.75 10.59 13.06
N GLY A 153 14.76 9.77 12.72
CA GLY A 153 15.02 8.50 13.39
C GLY A 153 13.95 7.44 13.18
N LYS A 154 13.24 7.48 12.06
CA LYS A 154 12.30 6.43 11.68
C LYS A 154 13.03 5.33 10.89
N ALA A 155 12.68 4.07 11.14
CA ALA A 155 13.07 2.94 10.32
C ALA A 155 11.82 2.38 9.64
N ARG A 156 11.86 2.25 8.32
CA ARG A 156 10.83 1.58 7.54
C ARG A 156 11.32 0.22 7.10
N ILE A 157 10.52 -0.81 7.33
CA ILE A 157 10.82 -2.14 6.84
C ILE A 157 10.22 -2.28 5.46
N VAL A 158 11.06 -2.47 4.45
CA VAL A 158 10.67 -2.62 3.06
C VAL A 158 10.89 -4.05 2.60
N ALA A 159 9.89 -4.61 1.97
CA ALA A 159 9.90 -5.97 1.44
C ALA A 159 10.45 -5.98 0.00
N MET A 160 11.64 -6.51 -0.18
CA MET A 160 12.23 -6.76 -1.50
C MET A 160 11.71 -8.08 -2.04
N THR A 161 10.86 -8.02 -3.06
CA THR A 161 10.28 -9.21 -3.69
C THR A 161 11.17 -9.75 -4.80
N ASN A 162 11.01 -11.04 -5.08
CA ASN A 162 11.55 -11.68 -6.28
C ASN A 162 11.13 -10.94 -7.56
N TYR A 163 12.00 -10.91 -8.56
CA TYR A 163 11.77 -10.21 -9.83
C TYR A 163 10.46 -10.66 -10.52
N PHE A 164 10.19 -11.97 -10.56
CA PHE A 164 9.01 -12.50 -11.26
C PHE A 164 7.71 -12.15 -10.54
N ILE A 165 7.73 -12.05 -9.21
CA ILE A 165 6.59 -11.52 -8.44
C ILE A 165 6.28 -10.09 -8.89
N GLN A 166 7.30 -9.23 -9.02
CA GLN A 166 7.09 -7.86 -9.49
C GLN A 166 6.54 -7.81 -10.93
N VAL A 167 7.03 -8.67 -11.82
CA VAL A 167 6.57 -8.75 -13.21
C VAL A 167 5.08 -9.10 -13.28
N VAL A 168 4.63 -10.10 -12.53
CA VAL A 168 3.21 -10.53 -12.58
C VAL A 168 2.28 -9.62 -11.77
N LEU A 169 2.80 -8.83 -10.82
CA LEU A 169 2.04 -7.80 -10.10
C LEU A 169 1.83 -6.54 -10.95
N ARG A 170 2.65 -6.29 -11.97
CA ARG A 170 2.54 -5.07 -12.77
C ARG A 170 1.17 -4.86 -13.41
N PRO A 171 0.49 -5.86 -14.01
CA PRO A 171 -0.87 -5.68 -14.51
C PRO A 171 -1.86 -5.23 -13.45
N VAL A 172 -1.77 -5.79 -12.23
CA VAL A 172 -2.62 -5.40 -11.09
C VAL A 172 -2.33 -3.96 -10.67
N HIS A 173 -1.06 -3.59 -10.57
CA HIS A 173 -0.63 -2.23 -10.28
C HIS A 173 -1.19 -1.22 -11.31
N GLN A 174 -1.03 -1.50 -12.60
CA GLN A 174 -1.54 -0.62 -13.67
C GLN A 174 -3.05 -0.51 -13.67
N LEU A 175 -3.76 -1.62 -13.42
CA LEU A 175 -5.21 -1.65 -13.26
C LEU A 175 -5.67 -0.69 -12.14
N LEU A 176 -5.06 -0.80 -10.97
CA LEU A 176 -5.42 0.00 -9.81
C LEU A 176 -5.04 1.48 -9.98
N PHE A 177 -3.89 1.79 -10.59
CA PHE A 177 -3.51 3.18 -10.90
C PHE A 177 -4.43 3.82 -11.95
N ASP A 178 -4.88 3.04 -12.95
CA ASP A 178 -5.90 3.52 -13.91
C ASP A 178 -7.22 3.84 -13.20
N LEU A 179 -7.63 3.04 -12.21
CA LEU A 179 -8.82 3.32 -11.39
C LEU A 179 -8.63 4.55 -10.51
N LEU A 180 -7.51 4.65 -9.77
CA LEU A 180 -7.20 5.78 -8.88
C LEU A 180 -7.17 7.10 -9.66
N SER A 181 -6.59 7.13 -10.87
CA SER A 181 -6.52 8.34 -11.71
C SER A 181 -7.90 8.92 -12.08
N ARG A 182 -8.96 8.15 -11.92
CA ARG A 182 -10.34 8.54 -12.24
C ARG A 182 -11.15 8.97 -11.01
N ILE A 183 -10.59 8.83 -9.81
CA ILE A 183 -11.24 9.21 -8.55
C ILE A 183 -10.84 10.65 -8.22
N PRO A 184 -11.77 11.64 -8.28
CA PRO A 184 -11.44 13.03 -8.01
C PRO A 184 -10.96 13.30 -6.59
N GLN A 185 -11.29 12.40 -5.63
CA GLN A 185 -10.92 12.46 -4.22
C GLN A 185 -9.53 11.86 -3.94
N ASP A 186 -8.86 11.28 -4.96
CA ASP A 186 -7.54 10.65 -4.81
C ASP A 186 -6.39 11.65 -5.02
N GLY A 187 -5.45 11.67 -4.09
CA GLY A 187 -4.26 12.52 -4.09
C GLY A 187 -3.01 11.89 -4.70
N THR A 188 -3.08 10.66 -5.23
CA THR A 188 -1.90 9.91 -5.70
C THR A 188 -1.16 10.63 -6.83
N PHE A 189 -1.88 11.28 -7.75
CA PHE A 189 -1.30 11.96 -8.91
C PHE A 189 -1.15 13.48 -8.71
N ASP A 190 -2.03 14.10 -7.93
CA ASP A 190 -1.96 15.49 -7.51
C ASP A 190 -2.44 15.58 -6.05
N GLN A 191 -1.48 15.71 -5.14
CA GLN A 191 -1.76 15.72 -3.69
C GLN A 191 -2.62 16.89 -3.24
N HIS A 192 -2.60 18.00 -3.98
CA HIS A 192 -3.25 19.24 -3.59
C HIS A 192 -4.66 19.40 -4.16
N LYS A 193 -4.91 18.85 -5.35
CA LYS A 193 -6.19 19.03 -6.05
C LYS A 193 -7.40 18.55 -5.24
N PRO A 194 -7.44 17.29 -4.72
CA PRO A 194 -8.60 16.81 -3.97
C PRO A 194 -8.90 17.64 -2.73
N LEU A 195 -7.85 18.08 -2.03
CA LEU A 195 -7.99 18.92 -0.84
C LEU A 195 -8.50 20.32 -1.22
N ARG A 196 -7.98 20.95 -2.29
CA ARG A 196 -8.49 22.23 -2.80
C ARG A 196 -9.97 22.16 -3.13
N ASP A 197 -10.36 21.11 -3.84
CA ASP A 197 -11.74 20.94 -4.27
C ASP A 197 -12.67 20.72 -3.07
N LEU A 198 -12.20 19.98 -2.05
CA LEU A 198 -12.93 19.75 -0.81
C LEU A 198 -13.12 21.05 0.01
N VAL A 199 -12.09 21.90 0.09
CA VAL A 199 -12.13 23.17 0.85
C VAL A 199 -12.97 24.24 0.15
N LYS A 200 -12.97 24.29 -1.19
CA LYS A 200 -13.75 25.27 -1.97
C LYS A 200 -15.26 25.07 -1.86
N THR A 201 -15.71 23.87 -1.55
CA THR A 201 -17.13 23.60 -1.38
C THR A 201 -17.60 24.23 -0.06
N GLU A 202 -18.48 25.19 -0.12
CA GLU A 202 -19.06 25.85 1.06
C GLU A 202 -19.78 24.83 1.95
N SER A 203 -19.35 24.73 3.21
CA SER A 203 -19.96 23.89 4.22
C SER A 203 -19.58 24.38 5.61
N THR A 204 -20.49 24.30 6.54
CA THR A 204 -20.28 24.57 7.96
C THR A 204 -19.73 23.37 8.73
N GLU A 205 -19.54 22.22 8.07
CA GLU A 205 -19.06 21.00 8.68
C GLU A 205 -17.56 21.05 8.95
N TRP A 206 -17.17 20.33 10.02
CA TRP A 206 -15.78 20.20 10.45
C TRP A 206 -15.02 19.21 9.56
N PHE A 207 -13.71 19.41 9.43
CA PHE A 207 -12.80 18.47 8.78
C PHE A 207 -12.27 17.46 9.80
N TYR A 208 -12.45 16.18 9.52
CA TYR A 208 -11.97 15.05 10.30
C TYR A 208 -10.75 14.45 9.60
N CYS A 209 -9.56 14.70 10.16
CA CYS A 209 -8.29 14.28 9.58
C CYS A 209 -7.73 13.09 10.34
N TYR A 210 -7.40 12.02 9.64
CA TYR A 210 -6.87 10.79 10.22
C TYR A 210 -5.63 10.32 9.47
N ASP A 211 -4.71 9.70 10.22
CA ASP A 211 -3.49 9.08 9.74
C ASP A 211 -3.45 7.63 10.23
N LEU A 212 -3.38 6.67 9.32
CA LEU A 212 -3.37 5.25 9.66
C LEU A 212 -1.98 4.83 10.14
N SER A 213 -1.92 4.15 11.27
CA SER A 213 -0.67 3.61 11.77
C SER A 213 -0.35 2.28 11.08
N ALA A 214 0.82 2.20 10.46
CA ALA A 214 1.31 1.00 9.76
C ALA A 214 0.26 0.40 8.79
N ALA A 215 -0.44 1.26 8.03
CA ALA A 215 -1.59 0.90 7.20
C ALA A 215 -1.33 -0.32 6.30
N THR A 216 -0.17 -0.36 5.64
CA THR A 216 0.21 -1.46 4.75
C THR A 216 0.36 -2.79 5.48
N ASP A 217 0.92 -2.77 6.70
CA ASP A 217 1.17 -3.96 7.50
C ASP A 217 -0.08 -4.44 8.25
N ARG A 218 -1.04 -3.53 8.54
CA ARG A 218 -2.16 -3.80 9.45
C ARG A 218 -3.54 -3.81 8.81
N LEU A 219 -3.74 -3.20 7.62
CA LEU A 219 -5.01 -3.35 6.89
C LEU A 219 -5.11 -4.77 6.35
N PRO A 220 -6.13 -5.57 6.76
CA PRO A 220 -6.22 -6.97 6.38
C PRO A 220 -6.12 -7.18 4.86
N ILE A 221 -5.23 -8.08 4.45
CA ILE A 221 -5.08 -8.44 3.03
C ILE A 221 -6.38 -9.04 2.47
N ASP A 222 -7.19 -9.64 3.34
CA ASP A 222 -8.48 -10.24 3.00
C ASP A 222 -9.48 -9.22 2.47
N VAL A 223 -9.58 -8.02 3.10
CA VAL A 223 -10.42 -6.92 2.60
C VAL A 223 -9.92 -6.44 1.24
N GLN A 224 -8.62 -6.32 1.05
CA GLN A 224 -8.03 -5.91 -0.22
C GLN A 224 -8.29 -6.96 -1.31
N ALA A 225 -8.19 -8.24 -0.95
CA ALA A 225 -8.53 -9.35 -1.85
C ALA A 225 -10.02 -9.36 -2.21
N GLN A 226 -10.92 -9.05 -1.27
CA GLN A 226 -12.36 -8.88 -1.57
C GLN A 226 -12.58 -7.77 -2.61
N VAL A 227 -11.94 -6.60 -2.45
CA VAL A 227 -12.03 -5.49 -3.39
C VAL A 227 -11.54 -5.90 -4.78
N LEU A 228 -10.38 -6.56 -4.87
CA LEU A 228 -9.84 -7.05 -6.13
C LEU A 228 -10.75 -8.12 -6.78
N ASN A 229 -11.40 -8.99 -5.99
CA ASN A 229 -12.34 -9.99 -6.50
C ASN A 229 -13.63 -9.36 -7.05
N ILE A 230 -14.05 -8.22 -6.54
CA ILE A 230 -15.19 -7.46 -7.07
C ILE A 230 -14.81 -6.79 -8.41
N ILE A 231 -13.58 -6.29 -8.53
CA ILE A 231 -13.07 -5.71 -9.79
C ILE A 231 -12.94 -6.78 -10.87
N GLU A 232 -12.28 -7.89 -10.54
CA GLU A 232 -12.10 -9.04 -11.43
C GLU A 232 -12.22 -10.34 -10.64
N PRO A 233 -13.20 -11.20 -10.95
CA PRO A 233 -13.43 -12.45 -10.22
C PRO A 233 -12.19 -13.33 -10.12
N GLY A 234 -11.82 -13.72 -8.90
CA GLY A 234 -10.67 -14.56 -8.60
C GLY A 234 -9.32 -13.85 -8.56
N LEU A 235 -9.23 -12.57 -8.94
CA LEU A 235 -7.97 -11.81 -8.93
C LEU A 235 -7.43 -11.65 -7.51
N GLY A 236 -8.29 -11.30 -6.57
CA GLY A 236 -7.89 -11.07 -5.17
C GLY A 236 -7.29 -12.31 -4.52
N TYR A 237 -7.88 -13.48 -4.73
CA TYR A 237 -7.33 -14.76 -4.22
C TYR A 237 -5.97 -15.11 -4.83
N LYS A 238 -5.81 -14.88 -6.13
CA LYS A 238 -4.52 -15.11 -6.80
C LYS A 238 -3.46 -14.16 -6.26
N TRP A 239 -3.82 -12.90 -6.09
CA TRP A 239 -2.95 -11.84 -5.61
C TRP A 239 -2.52 -12.07 -4.15
N SER A 240 -3.44 -12.38 -3.24
CA SER A 240 -3.14 -12.62 -1.83
C SER A 240 -2.27 -13.88 -1.64
N ASN A 241 -2.58 -14.98 -2.35
CA ASN A 241 -1.78 -16.19 -2.31
C ASN A 241 -0.34 -15.97 -2.87
N LEU A 242 -0.17 -15.12 -3.88
CA LEU A 242 1.16 -14.77 -4.39
C LEU A 242 2.01 -14.05 -3.35
N LEU A 243 1.39 -13.21 -2.52
CA LEU A 243 2.06 -12.42 -1.50
C LEU A 243 2.26 -13.18 -0.18
N ASP A 244 1.61 -14.33 0.02
CA ASP A 244 1.78 -15.20 1.19
C ASP A 244 3.07 -16.03 1.08
N ILE A 245 4.20 -15.34 1.10
CA ILE A 245 5.53 -15.92 1.10
C ILE A 245 6.26 -15.62 2.41
N GLU A 246 7.32 -16.37 2.67
CA GLU A 246 8.23 -16.11 3.78
C GLU A 246 9.30 -15.09 3.40
N TRP A 247 9.58 -14.16 4.30
CA TRP A 247 10.49 -13.03 4.11
C TRP A 247 11.73 -13.21 4.97
N LEU A 248 12.90 -13.28 4.34
CA LEU A 248 14.17 -13.36 5.03
C LEU A 248 14.53 -12.01 5.65
N PHE A 249 14.73 -11.96 6.96
CA PHE A 249 15.34 -10.83 7.66
C PHE A 249 16.52 -11.30 8.51
N LYS A 250 17.70 -10.82 8.19
CA LYS A 250 18.97 -11.32 8.76
C LYS A 250 19.12 -12.83 8.48
N ARG A 251 18.84 -13.69 9.45
CA ARG A 251 18.94 -15.17 9.35
C ARG A 251 17.61 -15.88 9.57
N ASN A 252 16.54 -15.15 9.89
CA ASN A 252 15.24 -15.69 10.22
C ASN A 252 14.22 -15.38 9.12
N TYR A 253 13.21 -16.23 9.00
CA TYR A 253 12.09 -16.04 8.09
C TYR A 253 10.87 -15.58 8.86
N PHE A 254 10.15 -14.60 8.31
CA PHE A 254 8.94 -14.01 8.86
C PHE A 254 7.82 -14.02 7.83
N LYS A 255 6.57 -14.01 8.27
CA LYS A 255 5.40 -13.83 7.44
C LYS A 255 4.64 -12.57 7.84
N TYR A 256 4.02 -11.92 6.87
CA TYR A 256 3.00 -10.92 7.15
C TYR A 256 1.76 -11.62 7.71
N SER A 257 1.34 -11.25 8.91
CA SER A 257 0.24 -11.93 9.61
C SER A 257 -1.13 -11.34 9.29
N VAL A 258 -1.19 -10.07 8.87
CA VAL A 258 -2.45 -9.33 8.64
C VAL A 258 -2.47 -8.65 7.30
N GLY A 259 -1.55 -7.73 7.06
CA GLY A 259 -1.52 -6.88 5.87
C GLY A 259 -0.69 -7.45 4.72
N GLN A 260 -0.09 -6.57 3.95
CA GLN A 260 0.66 -6.91 2.75
C GLN A 260 2.08 -6.34 2.77
N PRO A 261 3.03 -6.90 1.98
CA PRO A 261 4.41 -6.48 1.98
C PRO A 261 4.59 -5.08 1.35
N MET A 262 5.11 -4.13 2.12
CA MET A 262 5.51 -2.81 1.65
C MET A 262 6.71 -2.94 0.70
N GLY A 263 6.52 -2.71 -0.60
CA GLY A 263 7.55 -2.84 -1.65
C GLY A 263 7.14 -3.79 -2.78
N ALA A 264 6.09 -4.59 -2.62
CA ALA A 264 5.43 -5.25 -3.73
C ALA A 264 4.78 -4.19 -4.65
N LEU A 265 4.91 -4.35 -5.96
CA LEU A 265 4.55 -3.31 -6.94
C LEU A 265 3.09 -2.84 -6.83
N SER A 266 2.16 -3.71 -6.47
CA SER A 266 0.74 -3.38 -6.29
C SER A 266 0.39 -2.82 -4.91
N SER A 267 1.32 -2.81 -3.95
CA SER A 267 1.05 -2.53 -2.53
C SER A 267 0.39 -1.18 -2.31
N TRP A 268 1.02 -0.10 -2.76
CA TRP A 268 0.47 1.25 -2.65
C TRP A 268 -0.92 1.39 -3.28
N ALA A 269 -1.04 0.95 -4.52
CA ALA A 269 -2.28 1.10 -5.28
C ALA A 269 -3.44 0.31 -4.67
N SER A 270 -3.16 -0.91 -4.16
CA SER A 270 -4.16 -1.74 -3.47
C SER A 270 -4.62 -1.09 -2.17
N LEU A 271 -3.68 -0.58 -1.37
CA LEU A 271 -3.99 0.16 -0.14
C LEU A 271 -4.86 1.37 -0.46
N ALA A 272 -4.43 2.26 -1.35
CA ALA A 272 -5.13 3.50 -1.66
C ALA A 272 -6.53 3.24 -2.22
N PHE A 273 -6.69 2.33 -3.18
CA PHE A 273 -8.00 2.01 -3.74
C PHE A 273 -8.94 1.37 -2.71
N THR A 274 -8.43 0.44 -1.89
CA THR A 274 -9.21 -0.16 -0.80
C THR A 274 -9.61 0.88 0.24
N HIS A 275 -8.76 1.84 0.54
CA HIS A 275 -9.06 2.94 1.45
C HIS A 275 -10.25 3.77 0.96
N HIS A 276 -10.31 4.13 -0.33
CA HIS A 276 -11.49 4.74 -0.93
C HIS A 276 -12.75 3.87 -0.79
N CYS A 277 -12.62 2.56 -1.00
CA CYS A 277 -13.75 1.63 -0.84
C CYS A 277 -14.27 1.61 0.61
N ILE A 278 -13.37 1.64 1.61
CA ILE A 278 -13.74 1.68 3.04
C ILE A 278 -14.48 2.97 3.38
N VAL A 279 -14.07 4.12 2.85
CA VAL A 279 -14.77 5.39 3.05
C VAL A 279 -16.17 5.36 2.45
N ARG A 280 -16.32 4.85 1.22
CA ARG A 280 -17.63 4.68 0.57
C ARG A 280 -18.49 3.67 1.32
N TYR A 281 -17.90 2.59 1.81
CA TYR A 281 -18.59 1.61 2.64
C TYR A 281 -19.15 2.25 3.92
N ALA A 282 -18.35 3.06 4.62
CA ALA A 282 -18.78 3.78 5.81
C ALA A 282 -19.94 4.76 5.50
N ALA A 283 -19.88 5.47 4.39
CA ALA A 283 -20.94 6.38 3.97
C ALA A 283 -22.24 5.64 3.63
N ILE A 284 -22.14 4.51 2.92
CA ILE A 284 -23.32 3.68 2.58
C ILE A 284 -23.98 3.14 3.85
N GLN A 285 -23.23 2.77 4.89
CA GLN A 285 -23.79 2.35 6.18
C GLN A 285 -24.58 3.45 6.91
N GLU A 286 -24.25 4.71 6.65
CA GLU A 286 -25.01 5.88 7.14
C GLU A 286 -26.11 6.32 6.16
N GLY A 287 -26.43 5.53 5.12
CA GLY A 287 -27.43 5.84 4.12
C GLY A 287 -27.01 6.89 3.09
N ILE A 288 -25.75 7.28 3.07
CA ILE A 288 -25.21 8.31 2.17
C ILE A 288 -24.55 7.63 0.98
N TYR A 289 -25.16 7.79 -0.19
CA TYR A 289 -24.70 7.24 -1.46
C TYR A 289 -23.92 8.26 -2.26
N HIS A 290 -22.97 7.79 -3.08
CA HIS A 290 -22.12 8.65 -3.92
C HIS A 290 -21.38 9.74 -3.13
N PHE A 291 -20.99 9.41 -1.89
CA PHE A 291 -20.33 10.34 -0.99
C PHE A 291 -19.03 10.91 -1.60
N ARG A 292 -18.86 12.24 -1.60
CA ARG A 292 -17.72 12.92 -2.22
C ARG A 292 -16.97 13.85 -1.29
N ASP A 293 -17.48 14.12 -0.09
CA ASP A 293 -16.92 15.07 0.86
C ASP A 293 -15.75 14.47 1.67
N TYR A 294 -14.74 14.00 0.95
CA TYR A 294 -13.50 13.46 1.52
C TYR A 294 -12.34 13.54 0.53
N CYS A 295 -11.10 13.40 1.00
CA CYS A 295 -9.94 13.14 0.16
C CYS A 295 -9.00 12.14 0.84
N VAL A 296 -8.30 11.35 0.02
CA VAL A 296 -7.37 10.29 0.45
C VAL A 296 -6.03 10.45 -0.24
N LEU A 297 -4.94 10.29 0.51
CA LEU A 297 -3.59 10.15 -0.01
C LEU A 297 -2.89 8.98 0.70
N GLY A 298 -2.99 7.79 0.10
CA GLY A 298 -2.45 6.56 0.71
C GLY A 298 -3.09 6.21 2.04
N ASP A 299 -2.38 6.45 3.14
CA ASP A 299 -2.77 6.26 4.52
C ASP A 299 -3.42 7.50 5.16
N ASP A 300 -3.22 8.67 4.57
CA ASP A 300 -3.82 9.93 5.03
C ASP A 300 -5.24 10.11 4.48
N ILE A 301 -6.16 10.56 5.31
CA ILE A 301 -7.55 10.86 4.93
C ILE A 301 -8.09 12.10 5.62
N VAL A 302 -8.91 12.85 4.89
CA VAL A 302 -9.75 13.94 5.39
C VAL A 302 -11.20 13.67 5.01
N ILE A 303 -12.10 13.67 5.97
CA ILE A 303 -13.56 13.51 5.79
C ILE A 303 -14.24 14.78 6.27
N ARG A 304 -15.22 15.29 5.51
CA ARG A 304 -15.99 16.47 5.85
C ARG A 304 -17.46 16.12 6.13
N HIS A 305 -17.70 15.07 6.87
CA HIS A 305 -19.04 14.66 7.30
C HIS A 305 -18.94 13.88 8.61
N LYS A 306 -19.55 14.37 9.67
CA LYS A 306 -19.41 13.84 11.03
C LYS A 306 -19.79 12.36 11.14
N LEU A 307 -20.97 11.98 10.69
CA LEU A 307 -21.45 10.60 10.83
C LEU A 307 -20.58 9.61 10.05
N VAL A 308 -20.16 10.00 8.83
CA VAL A 308 -19.25 9.18 8.02
C VAL A 308 -17.89 9.03 8.70
N ALA A 309 -17.35 10.11 9.27
CA ALA A 309 -16.07 10.09 10.00
C ALA A 309 -16.12 9.17 11.23
N GLU A 310 -17.19 9.25 12.02
CA GLU A 310 -17.39 8.38 13.18
C GLU A 310 -17.59 6.91 12.77
N ARG A 311 -18.33 6.66 11.69
CA ARG A 311 -18.51 5.30 11.15
C ARG A 311 -17.20 4.74 10.62
N TYR A 312 -16.43 5.55 9.92
CA TYR A 312 -15.10 5.19 9.43
C TYR A 312 -14.16 4.77 10.57
N LEU A 313 -14.11 5.53 11.69
CA LEU A 313 -13.31 5.17 12.86
C LEU A 313 -13.69 3.81 13.44
N ARG A 314 -15.00 3.57 13.65
CA ARG A 314 -15.50 2.27 14.14
C ARG A 314 -15.16 1.12 13.18
N LEU A 315 -15.20 1.38 11.88
CA LEU A 315 -14.89 0.39 10.86
C LEU A 315 -13.39 0.05 10.88
N MET A 316 -12.52 1.05 10.96
CA MET A 316 -11.07 0.83 11.02
C MET A 316 -10.66 0.10 12.31
N ASP A 317 -11.27 0.42 13.44
CA ASP A 317 -11.09 -0.30 14.71
C ASP A 317 -11.51 -1.77 14.56
N SER A 318 -12.67 -2.04 13.95
CA SER A 318 -13.14 -3.41 13.70
C SER A 318 -12.21 -4.21 12.76
N LEU A 319 -11.53 -3.53 11.85
CA LEU A 319 -10.51 -4.10 10.97
C LEU A 319 -9.11 -4.22 11.64
N GLY A 320 -8.97 -3.79 12.89
CA GLY A 320 -7.72 -3.84 13.66
C GLY A 320 -6.66 -2.87 13.15
N VAL A 321 -7.06 -1.78 12.49
CA VAL A 321 -6.16 -0.73 12.02
C VAL A 321 -6.18 0.45 12.98
N SER A 322 -5.06 0.68 13.63
CA SER A 322 -4.92 1.81 14.55
C SER A 322 -4.82 3.13 13.81
N ILE A 323 -5.52 4.13 14.32
CA ILE A 323 -5.47 5.50 13.83
C ILE A 323 -4.64 6.32 14.81
N ASN A 324 -3.67 7.06 14.32
CA ASN A 324 -2.91 8.01 15.10
C ASN A 324 -3.81 9.19 15.47
N LEU A 325 -4.54 9.02 16.56
CA LEU A 325 -5.20 10.12 17.25
C LEU A 325 -4.14 10.77 18.14
N SER A 326 -3.83 12.05 17.94
CA SER A 326 -3.05 12.79 18.92
C SER A 326 -3.77 12.71 20.27
N PRO A 327 -3.04 12.62 21.42
CA PRO A 327 -3.64 12.27 22.70
C PRO A 327 -4.87 13.13 23.03
N PRO A 328 -5.90 12.55 23.67
CA PRO A 328 -7.16 13.20 23.94
C PRO A 328 -6.95 14.31 25.00
N SER A 329 -6.71 15.52 24.56
CA SER A 329 -6.94 16.68 25.36
C SER A 329 -8.30 17.26 25.00
N LYS A 330 -9.04 17.82 25.96
CA LYS A 330 -10.33 18.53 25.75
C LYS A 330 -10.25 19.71 24.74
N LYS A 331 -9.24 19.73 23.88
CA LYS A 331 -8.91 20.71 22.83
C LYS A 331 -9.12 20.19 21.40
N TYR A 332 -9.92 19.14 21.20
CA TYR A 332 -10.09 18.50 19.89
C TYR A 332 -10.42 19.47 18.74
N ALA A 333 -11.23 20.49 18.97
CA ALA A 333 -11.56 21.48 17.95
C ALA A 333 -10.32 22.28 17.46
N LYS A 334 -9.42 22.69 18.39
CA LYS A 334 -8.19 23.44 18.04
C LYS A 334 -7.10 22.59 17.39
N GLU A 335 -7.07 21.29 17.66
CA GLU A 335 -6.05 20.38 17.13
C GLU A 335 -6.38 19.92 15.71
N TYR A 336 -7.67 19.81 15.37
CA TYR A 336 -8.12 19.63 14.00
C TYR A 336 -7.84 20.87 13.14
N GLU A 337 -8.05 22.08 13.65
CA GLU A 337 -7.59 23.33 13.04
C GLU A 337 -6.08 23.32 12.79
N TRP A 338 -5.28 22.73 13.69
CA TRP A 338 -3.82 22.65 13.54
C TRP A 338 -3.38 21.63 12.48
N ARG A 339 -4.03 20.48 12.34
CA ARG A 339 -3.77 19.52 11.25
C ARG A 339 -4.22 20.05 9.89
N ILE A 340 -5.38 20.68 9.83
CA ILE A 340 -5.83 21.41 8.63
C ILE A 340 -4.85 22.56 8.33
N SER A 341 -4.39 23.30 9.33
CA SER A 341 -3.40 24.35 9.15
C SER A 341 -2.03 23.79 8.75
N ARG A 342 -1.65 22.59 9.18
CA ARG A 342 -0.43 21.90 8.70
C ARG A 342 -0.54 21.49 7.23
N PHE A 343 -1.68 20.99 6.82
CA PHE A 343 -2.01 20.75 5.40
C PHE A 343 -2.06 22.08 4.64
N MET A 344 -2.69 23.12 5.19
CA MET A 344 -2.78 24.46 4.59
C MET A 344 -1.45 25.23 4.66
N VAL A 345 -0.62 25.05 5.68
CA VAL A 345 0.72 25.68 5.76
C VAL A 345 1.68 25.06 4.74
N LEU A 346 1.65 23.75 4.53
CA LEU A 346 2.35 23.12 3.40
C LEU A 346 1.84 23.66 2.05
N TYR A 347 0.58 23.99 1.97
CA TYR A 347 -0.05 24.59 0.81
C TYR A 347 0.45 26.01 0.52
N ARG A 348 0.54 26.88 1.55
CA ARG A 348 1.06 28.26 1.41
C ARG A 348 2.57 28.33 1.20
N THR A 349 3.33 27.36 1.67
CA THR A 349 4.81 27.37 1.54
C THR A 349 5.32 26.93 0.17
N GLN A 350 4.47 26.36 -0.69
CA GLN A 350 4.85 25.98 -2.06
C GLN A 350 4.48 27.00 -3.13
N GLY A 351 4.16 28.22 -2.77
CA GLY A 351 4.09 29.33 -3.73
C GLY A 351 2.87 29.35 -4.64
N CYS A 352 1.78 28.71 -4.25
CA CYS A 352 0.49 28.89 -4.92
C CYS A 352 -0.25 30.05 -4.23
N ASP A 353 -0.03 31.27 -4.70
CA ASP A 353 -0.94 32.38 -4.46
C ASP A 353 -2.29 32.02 -5.09
N ILE A 354 -3.26 31.71 -4.24
CA ILE A 354 -4.67 31.66 -4.67
C ILE A 354 -5.17 33.08 -4.46
N PRO A 355 -5.57 33.82 -5.53
CA PRO A 355 -6.37 35.02 -5.35
C PRO A 355 -7.67 34.61 -4.67
N LEU A 356 -7.93 35.17 -3.52
CA LEU A 356 -9.27 35.21 -2.95
C LEU A 356 -10.02 36.27 -3.74
N GLU A 357 -10.72 35.91 -4.80
CA GLU A 357 -11.87 36.60 -5.33
C GLU A 357 -13.10 35.72 -5.09
#